data_68bc3f0f17bad671fe3b0882c2aab568
#
_entry.id   68bc3f0f17bad671fe3b0882c2aab568
#
_cell.length_a   1.000
_cell.length_b   1.000
_cell.length_c   1.000
_cell.angle_alpha   90.00
_cell.angle_beta   90.00
_cell.angle_gamma   90.00
#
_symmetry.space_group_name_H-M   'P 1'
#
loop_
_entity.id
_entity.type
_entity.pdbx_description
1 polymer ?
#
loop_
_entity_poly.entity_id
_entity_poly.type
_entity_poly.pdbx_seq_one_letter_code
_entity_poly.pdbx_strand_id
1 'polypeptide(L)'
;MFKTLQNALKMKELRGRLIFTFLMLLVIRFGSQLPVPGVDPDYFADFFNGSNGDAFNLFNAMTGGSFENFSILALSISPYITSSIIIQLLTIAIPKLEELQQDGQEGRKKIAEITRYVTVGLALIQSTAMSIGFGRSGMFEHYTWYNVVVCVITLTAGSAFLMWVGERITEKGVGNGISVVLLYNIISRLPDDAITIYETFMSGRSIAVQILIAVFVIAILLAILGFTVLLNAAERRIPVQYAQKVQGRRSVGGRSTYSPVKVNTANVMPVIFASSLMSMPQIIGSFFGYQIDVTTIGGKIMAMLSSNYWFRPSLPLYSIGVVIYVALLIIFAYFYTSISFNPLEIADNMKKSGGFIPGVRPGKPTSDFLNNMLNHLIIIGAVGLTIIALLPIILSGIFNITRLSFMGTSLIIIVNVVLETAKSIESKMVAREYESIF
;
A
#
# COMPACT_ATOMS: atom_id res chain seq x y z
N MET A 1 19.41 -0.13 11.82
CA MET A 1 18.19 -0.91 12.04
C MET A 1 18.35 -2.00 13.10
N PHE A 2 19.27 -2.98 13.00
CA PHE A 2 19.43 -4.01 14.06
C PHE A 2 19.73 -3.44 15.44
N LYS A 3 20.66 -2.48 15.55
CA LYS A 3 20.95 -1.80 16.82
C LYS A 3 19.74 -1.03 17.36
N THR A 4 18.97 -0.38 16.49
CA THR A 4 17.74 0.34 16.85
C THR A 4 16.71 -0.61 17.43
N LEU A 5 16.52 -1.77 16.78
CA LEU A 5 15.58 -2.79 17.24
C LEU A 5 16.03 -3.41 18.59
N GLN A 6 17.32 -3.69 18.76
CA GLN A 6 17.87 -4.17 20.04
C GLN A 6 17.67 -3.15 21.17
N ASN A 7 17.88 -1.87 20.90
CA ASN A 7 17.68 -0.81 21.88
C ASN A 7 16.19 -0.62 22.20
N ALA A 8 15.32 -0.71 21.19
CA ALA A 8 13.86 -0.67 21.38
C ALA A 8 13.34 -1.81 22.28
N LEU A 9 13.88 -3.02 22.12
CA LEU A 9 13.53 -4.17 22.97
C LEU A 9 13.96 -4.04 24.43
N LYS A 10 15.01 -3.26 24.72
CA LYS A 10 15.45 -2.95 26.09
C LYS A 10 14.51 -1.99 26.81
N MET A 11 13.78 -1.15 26.08
CA MET A 11 12.83 -0.20 26.64
C MET A 11 11.48 -0.91 26.93
N LYS A 12 11.06 -0.94 28.21
CA LYS A 12 9.85 -1.68 28.66
C LYS A 12 8.58 -1.29 27.89
N GLU A 13 8.39 -0.01 27.59
CA GLU A 13 7.20 0.49 26.88
C GLU A 13 7.20 0.10 25.39
N LEU A 14 8.31 0.33 24.69
CA LEU A 14 8.46 -0.06 23.28
C LEU A 14 8.35 -1.58 23.11
N ARG A 15 8.90 -2.34 24.04
CA ARG A 15 8.73 -3.79 24.08
C ARG A 15 7.25 -4.18 24.21
N GLY A 16 6.49 -3.51 25.09
CA GLY A 16 5.04 -3.75 25.22
C GLY A 16 4.28 -3.45 23.92
N ARG A 17 4.61 -2.36 23.24
CA ARG A 17 4.02 -1.99 21.93
C ARG A 17 4.36 -2.99 20.82
N LEU A 18 5.60 -3.49 20.78
CA LEU A 18 6.03 -4.51 19.82
C LEU A 18 5.33 -5.83 20.06
N ILE A 19 5.24 -6.28 21.33
CA ILE A 19 4.53 -7.51 21.71
C ILE A 19 3.04 -7.40 21.35
N PHE A 20 2.42 -6.25 21.64
CA PHE A 20 1.03 -6.02 21.29
C PHE A 20 0.80 -6.13 19.77
N THR A 21 1.66 -5.48 18.96
CA THR A 21 1.60 -5.57 17.50
C THR A 21 1.72 -7.02 17.03
N PHE A 22 2.70 -7.76 17.56
CA PHE A 22 2.91 -9.16 17.21
C PHE A 22 1.71 -10.05 17.56
N LEU A 23 1.12 -9.87 18.75
CA LEU A 23 -0.07 -10.61 19.15
C LEU A 23 -1.27 -10.32 18.24
N MET A 24 -1.48 -9.05 17.84
CA MET A 24 -2.54 -8.70 16.89
C MET A 24 -2.32 -9.33 15.52
N LEU A 25 -1.08 -9.41 15.05
CA LEU A 25 -0.76 -10.11 13.80
C LEU A 25 -1.01 -11.62 13.87
N LEU A 26 -0.74 -12.24 15.02
CA LEU A 26 -1.11 -13.66 15.25
C LEU A 26 -2.63 -13.87 15.18
N VAL A 27 -3.42 -12.97 15.77
CA VAL A 27 -4.89 -13.05 15.69
C VAL A 27 -5.37 -12.94 14.23
N ILE A 28 -4.76 -12.04 13.43
CA ILE A 28 -5.07 -11.94 12.00
C ILE A 28 -4.75 -13.25 11.29
N ARG A 29 -3.60 -13.87 11.55
CA ARG A 29 -3.23 -15.15 10.92
C ARG A 29 -4.21 -16.26 11.25
N PHE A 30 -4.64 -16.33 12.51
CA PHE A 30 -5.69 -17.27 12.92
C PHE A 30 -6.98 -17.05 12.13
N GLY A 31 -7.47 -15.82 12.05
CA GLY A 31 -8.66 -15.47 11.29
C GLY A 31 -8.54 -15.76 9.78
N SER A 32 -7.34 -15.65 9.21
CA SER A 32 -7.09 -15.92 7.80
C SER A 32 -7.14 -17.41 7.44
N GLN A 33 -7.10 -18.31 8.42
CA GLN A 33 -7.21 -19.75 8.21
C GLN A 33 -8.61 -20.31 8.49
N LEU A 34 -9.52 -19.48 9.04
CA LEU A 34 -10.88 -19.92 9.35
C LEU A 34 -11.78 -19.74 8.13
N PRO A 35 -12.23 -20.80 7.47
CA PRO A 35 -13.11 -20.68 6.29
C PRO A 35 -14.48 -20.12 6.69
N VAL A 36 -15.14 -19.47 5.74
CA VAL A 36 -16.53 -19.01 5.91
C VAL A 36 -17.45 -20.23 5.99
N PRO A 37 -18.37 -20.30 6.95
CA PRO A 37 -19.29 -21.44 7.08
C PRO A 37 -20.14 -21.65 5.82
N GLY A 38 -20.26 -22.91 5.37
CA GLY A 38 -21.08 -23.29 4.22
C GLY A 38 -20.44 -23.09 2.85
N VAL A 39 -19.17 -22.73 2.81
CA VAL A 39 -18.38 -22.62 1.56
C VAL A 39 -17.57 -23.90 1.38
N ASP A 40 -17.52 -24.38 0.15
CA ASP A 40 -16.68 -25.51 -0.24
C ASP A 40 -15.21 -25.05 -0.37
N PRO A 41 -14.29 -25.56 0.46
CA PRO A 41 -12.88 -25.16 0.41
C PRO A 41 -12.20 -25.53 -0.91
N ASP A 42 -12.59 -26.65 -1.55
CA ASP A 42 -11.96 -27.17 -2.76
C ASP A 42 -12.31 -26.30 -3.97
N TYR A 43 -13.46 -25.64 -3.98
CA TYR A 43 -13.89 -24.74 -5.05
C TYR A 43 -12.87 -23.62 -5.34
N PHE A 44 -12.35 -22.98 -4.29
CA PHE A 44 -11.37 -21.89 -4.47
C PHE A 44 -9.99 -22.41 -4.85
N ALA A 45 -9.59 -23.58 -4.34
CA ALA A 45 -8.35 -24.23 -4.78
C ALA A 45 -8.39 -24.52 -6.28
N ASP A 46 -9.47 -25.05 -6.79
CA ASP A 46 -9.67 -25.32 -8.22
C ASP A 46 -9.80 -24.03 -9.04
N PHE A 47 -10.50 -23.02 -8.53
CA PHE A 47 -10.62 -21.70 -9.16
C PHE A 47 -9.26 -21.03 -9.35
N PHE A 48 -8.39 -21.07 -8.33
CA PHE A 48 -7.05 -20.50 -8.43
C PHE A 48 -6.06 -21.37 -9.21
N ASN A 49 -6.29 -22.69 -9.29
CA ASN A 49 -5.51 -23.59 -10.14
C ASN A 49 -5.84 -23.43 -11.63
N GLY A 50 -7.04 -22.96 -11.96
CA GLY A 50 -7.47 -22.59 -13.31
C GLY A 50 -6.95 -21.21 -13.74
N SER A 51 -7.12 -20.90 -15.03
CA SER A 51 -6.79 -19.58 -15.61
C SER A 51 -7.64 -18.42 -15.08
N ASN A 52 -8.71 -18.70 -14.37
CA ASN A 52 -9.65 -17.70 -13.85
C ASN A 52 -9.12 -16.99 -12.59
N GLY A 53 -8.24 -17.64 -11.82
CA GLY A 53 -7.63 -17.09 -10.62
C GLY A 53 -6.63 -15.97 -10.88
N ASP A 54 -6.09 -15.87 -12.08
CA ASP A 54 -5.03 -14.92 -12.43
C ASP A 54 -5.46 -13.45 -12.21
N ALA A 55 -6.73 -13.11 -12.45
CA ALA A 55 -7.27 -11.77 -12.24
C ALA A 55 -7.26 -11.35 -10.75
N PHE A 56 -7.33 -12.32 -9.85
CA PHE A 56 -7.40 -12.10 -8.41
C PHE A 56 -6.05 -12.23 -7.69
N ASN A 57 -4.96 -12.53 -8.41
CA ASN A 57 -3.65 -12.75 -7.80
C ASN A 57 -3.17 -11.56 -6.97
N LEU A 58 -3.33 -10.30 -7.46
CA LEU A 58 -2.99 -9.12 -6.69
C LEU A 58 -3.84 -9.00 -5.42
N PHE A 59 -5.14 -9.24 -5.54
CA PHE A 59 -6.06 -9.21 -4.41
C PHE A 59 -5.69 -10.29 -3.39
N ASN A 60 -5.42 -11.51 -3.85
CA ASN A 60 -4.99 -12.62 -3.01
C ASN A 60 -3.64 -12.35 -2.32
N ALA A 61 -2.69 -11.68 -2.99
CA ALA A 61 -1.45 -11.22 -2.39
C ALA A 61 -1.69 -10.23 -1.25
N MET A 62 -2.57 -9.25 -1.44
CA MET A 62 -2.90 -8.25 -0.42
C MET A 62 -3.68 -8.84 0.76
N THR A 63 -4.41 -9.93 0.55
CA THR A 63 -5.17 -10.64 1.60
C THR A 63 -4.33 -11.68 2.33
N GLY A 64 -3.09 -11.96 1.89
CA GLY A 64 -2.21 -12.96 2.51
C GLY A 64 -2.70 -14.40 2.35
N GLY A 65 -3.37 -14.73 1.24
CA GLY A 65 -3.97 -16.04 0.98
C GLY A 65 -5.33 -16.26 1.62
N SER A 66 -5.84 -15.26 2.36
CA SER A 66 -7.17 -15.36 2.99
C SER A 66 -8.29 -15.48 1.97
N PHE A 67 -8.11 -14.96 0.76
CA PHE A 67 -9.09 -15.05 -0.31
C PHE A 67 -9.08 -16.44 -0.96
N GLU A 68 -7.93 -17.04 -1.15
CA GLU A 68 -7.77 -18.39 -1.69
C GLU A 68 -8.42 -19.44 -0.80
N ASN A 69 -8.34 -19.27 0.52
CA ASN A 69 -8.99 -20.12 1.50
C ASN A 69 -10.45 -19.69 1.77
N PHE A 70 -10.95 -18.66 1.10
CA PHE A 70 -12.21 -17.97 1.37
C PHE A 70 -12.51 -17.86 2.88
N SER A 71 -11.54 -17.33 3.61
CA SER A 71 -11.61 -17.19 5.05
C SER A 71 -12.53 -16.05 5.48
N ILE A 72 -12.85 -15.99 6.77
CA ILE A 72 -13.59 -14.88 7.39
C ILE A 72 -12.96 -13.51 7.05
N LEU A 73 -11.63 -13.49 6.84
CA LEU A 73 -10.87 -12.29 6.50
C LEU A 73 -10.60 -12.15 4.99
N ALA A 74 -11.33 -12.83 4.13
CA ALA A 74 -11.08 -12.83 2.68
C ALA A 74 -11.14 -11.45 2.02
N LEU A 75 -11.99 -10.52 2.50
CA LEU A 75 -12.00 -9.14 2.04
C LEU A 75 -10.79 -8.32 2.51
N SER A 76 -10.08 -8.80 3.54
CA SER A 76 -8.94 -8.12 4.16
C SER A 76 -9.24 -6.65 4.52
N ILE A 77 -8.26 -5.76 4.35
CA ILE A 77 -8.37 -4.32 4.57
C ILE A 77 -8.79 -3.58 3.27
N SER A 78 -9.04 -4.31 2.18
CA SER A 78 -9.36 -3.71 0.87
C SER A 78 -10.52 -2.71 0.92
N PRO A 79 -11.67 -2.98 1.58
CA PRO A 79 -12.75 -2.00 1.70
C PRO A 79 -12.33 -0.71 2.41
N TYR A 80 -11.45 -0.82 3.43
CA TYR A 80 -10.93 0.34 4.14
C TYR A 80 -9.99 1.19 3.28
N ILE A 81 -9.10 0.55 2.51
CA ILE A 81 -8.19 1.26 1.60
C ILE A 81 -9.02 2.03 0.57
N THR A 82 -9.98 1.36 -0.07
CA THR A 82 -10.86 1.99 -1.06
C THR A 82 -11.66 3.15 -0.45
N SER A 83 -12.22 2.96 0.75
CA SER A 83 -12.94 3.98 1.50
C SER A 83 -12.06 5.19 1.80
N SER A 84 -10.83 4.95 2.28
CA SER A 84 -9.87 6.01 2.58
C SER A 84 -9.52 6.82 1.33
N ILE A 85 -9.33 6.14 0.17
CA ILE A 85 -9.10 6.80 -1.11
C ILE A 85 -10.29 7.68 -1.49
N ILE A 86 -11.51 7.12 -1.44
CA ILE A 86 -12.74 7.84 -1.79
C ILE A 86 -12.89 9.10 -0.91
N ILE A 87 -12.71 8.96 0.40
CA ILE A 87 -12.84 10.10 1.32
C ILE A 87 -11.75 11.15 1.07
N GLN A 88 -10.49 10.74 0.81
CA GLN A 88 -9.42 11.68 0.45
C GLN A 88 -9.71 12.43 -0.86
N LEU A 89 -10.29 11.78 -1.86
CA LEU A 89 -10.73 12.44 -3.10
C LEU A 89 -11.89 13.40 -2.83
N LEU A 90 -12.84 13.00 -2.00
CA LEU A 90 -13.99 13.82 -1.65
C LEU A 90 -13.63 15.03 -0.79
N THR A 91 -12.54 14.99 0.01
CA THR A 91 -12.07 16.16 0.76
C THR A 91 -11.64 17.32 -0.13
N ILE A 92 -11.27 17.05 -1.38
CA ILE A 92 -10.96 18.12 -2.35
C ILE A 92 -12.22 18.62 -3.05
N ALA A 93 -13.18 17.72 -3.30
CA ALA A 93 -14.40 18.04 -4.05
C ALA A 93 -15.48 18.70 -3.17
N ILE A 94 -15.50 18.41 -1.89
CA ILE A 94 -16.54 18.86 -0.94
C ILE A 94 -15.96 19.84 0.08
N PRO A 95 -16.32 21.15 0.04
CA PRO A 95 -15.78 22.18 0.93
C PRO A 95 -15.92 21.84 2.44
N LYS A 96 -17.03 21.22 2.84
CA LYS A 96 -17.24 20.78 4.23
C LYS A 96 -16.20 19.76 4.72
N LEU A 97 -15.74 18.86 3.84
CA LEU A 97 -14.72 17.89 4.20
C LEU A 97 -13.34 18.53 4.21
N GLU A 98 -13.11 19.52 3.35
CA GLU A 98 -11.88 20.32 3.34
C GLU A 98 -11.75 21.12 4.65
N GLU A 99 -12.80 21.80 5.10
CA GLU A 99 -12.86 22.49 6.39
C GLU A 99 -12.52 21.54 7.55
N LEU A 100 -13.13 20.34 7.58
CA LEU A 100 -12.82 19.32 8.59
C LEU A 100 -11.36 18.87 8.55
N GLN A 101 -10.73 18.83 7.38
CA GLN A 101 -9.32 18.47 7.27
C GLN A 101 -8.40 19.57 7.85
N GLN A 102 -8.83 20.84 7.76
CA GLN A 102 -8.12 22.00 8.29
C GLN A 102 -8.33 22.17 9.80
N ASP A 103 -9.43 21.66 10.38
CA ASP A 103 -9.79 21.75 11.81
C ASP A 103 -8.86 20.96 12.77
N GLY A 104 -7.71 20.52 12.30
CA GLY A 104 -6.68 19.86 13.11
C GLY A 104 -7.08 18.48 13.62
N GLN A 105 -6.91 18.19 14.92
CA GLN A 105 -7.12 16.84 15.46
C GLN A 105 -8.60 16.42 15.53
N GLU A 106 -9.51 17.34 15.80
CA GLU A 106 -10.94 17.03 15.88
C GLU A 106 -11.54 16.72 14.51
N GLY A 107 -11.18 17.51 13.51
CA GLY A 107 -11.62 17.27 12.15
C GLY A 107 -11.10 15.95 11.60
N ARG A 108 -9.82 15.61 11.87
CA ARG A 108 -9.24 14.31 11.48
C ARG A 108 -9.96 13.12 12.13
N LYS A 109 -10.42 13.24 13.38
CA LYS A 109 -11.23 12.19 14.03
C LYS A 109 -12.56 12.01 13.33
N LYS A 110 -13.25 13.09 12.95
CA LYS A 110 -14.52 13.01 12.20
C LYS A 110 -14.34 12.40 10.82
N ILE A 111 -13.27 12.76 10.10
CA ILE A 111 -12.94 12.15 8.80
C ILE A 111 -12.69 10.65 8.97
N ALA A 112 -11.96 10.23 9.99
CA ALA A 112 -11.73 8.82 10.28
C ALA A 112 -13.04 8.07 10.59
N GLU A 113 -13.96 8.70 11.31
CA GLU A 113 -15.28 8.14 11.62
C GLU A 113 -16.13 7.95 10.35
N ILE A 114 -16.17 8.95 9.47
CA ILE A 114 -16.85 8.86 8.17
C ILE A 114 -16.23 7.73 7.34
N THR A 115 -14.90 7.62 7.32
CA THR A 115 -14.18 6.55 6.62
C THR A 115 -14.60 5.17 7.13
N ARG A 116 -14.79 4.98 8.44
CA ARG A 116 -15.28 3.72 9.01
C ARG A 116 -16.67 3.35 8.50
N TYR A 117 -17.61 4.29 8.50
CA TYR A 117 -18.97 4.03 7.99
C TYR A 117 -18.96 3.66 6.50
N VAL A 118 -18.19 4.39 5.70
CA VAL A 118 -18.04 4.09 4.26
C VAL A 118 -17.37 2.73 4.07
N THR A 119 -16.40 2.37 4.91
CA THR A 119 -15.73 1.06 4.88
C THR A 119 -16.73 -0.08 5.09
N VAL A 120 -17.58 0.02 6.11
CA VAL A 120 -18.60 -1.01 6.38
C VAL A 120 -19.60 -1.10 5.23
N GLY A 121 -20.04 0.05 4.68
CA GLY A 121 -20.92 0.10 3.52
C GLY A 121 -20.30 -0.55 2.28
N LEU A 122 -19.04 -0.26 1.98
CA LEU A 122 -18.31 -0.90 0.88
C LEU A 122 -18.08 -2.38 1.12
N ALA A 123 -17.75 -2.78 2.36
CA ALA A 123 -17.60 -4.19 2.72
C ALA A 123 -18.91 -4.97 2.51
N LEU A 124 -20.06 -4.39 2.86
CA LEU A 124 -21.38 -4.97 2.59
C LEU A 124 -21.64 -5.14 1.09
N ILE A 125 -21.33 -4.14 0.28
CA ILE A 125 -21.51 -4.21 -1.18
C ILE A 125 -20.59 -5.28 -1.77
N GLN A 126 -19.31 -5.27 -1.41
CA GLN A 126 -18.33 -6.22 -1.92
C GLN A 126 -18.64 -7.67 -1.49
N SER A 127 -18.96 -7.88 -0.21
CA SER A 127 -19.32 -9.21 0.29
C SER A 127 -20.59 -9.77 -0.38
N THR A 128 -21.60 -8.91 -0.60
CA THR A 128 -22.82 -9.29 -1.31
C THR A 128 -22.53 -9.68 -2.76
N ALA A 129 -21.74 -8.86 -3.46
CA ALA A 129 -21.34 -9.13 -4.82
C ALA A 129 -20.55 -10.44 -4.95
N MET A 130 -19.59 -10.69 -4.04
CA MET A 130 -18.81 -11.93 -4.00
C MET A 130 -19.68 -13.14 -3.68
N SER A 131 -20.54 -13.05 -2.66
CA SER A 131 -21.38 -14.17 -2.24
C SER A 131 -22.39 -14.57 -3.30
N ILE A 132 -22.94 -13.61 -4.06
CA ILE A 132 -23.87 -13.91 -5.16
C ILE A 132 -23.09 -14.39 -6.40
N GLY A 133 -21.98 -13.71 -6.75
CA GLY A 133 -21.20 -14.03 -7.93
C GLY A 133 -20.60 -15.44 -7.88
N PHE A 134 -19.82 -15.74 -6.85
CA PHE A 134 -19.23 -17.07 -6.68
C PHE A 134 -20.24 -18.12 -6.24
N GLY A 135 -21.27 -17.72 -5.46
CA GLY A 135 -22.31 -18.62 -5.03
C GLY A 135 -23.05 -19.30 -6.20
N ARG A 136 -23.33 -18.55 -7.27
CA ARG A 136 -23.93 -19.08 -8.51
C ARG A 136 -22.98 -19.99 -9.30
N SER A 137 -21.68 -19.83 -9.11
CA SER A 137 -20.65 -20.63 -9.80
C SER A 137 -20.28 -21.93 -9.07
N GLY A 138 -20.98 -22.26 -7.96
CA GLY A 138 -20.76 -23.53 -7.25
C GLY A 138 -19.96 -23.42 -5.96
N MET A 139 -19.71 -22.20 -5.43
CA MET A 139 -18.98 -21.99 -4.19
C MET A 139 -19.66 -22.63 -2.96
N PHE A 140 -20.99 -22.71 -2.96
CA PHE A 140 -21.75 -23.31 -1.87
C PHE A 140 -22.15 -24.74 -2.23
N GLU A 141 -22.02 -25.70 -1.30
CA GLU A 141 -22.56 -27.06 -1.46
C GLU A 141 -24.05 -27.02 -1.80
N HIS A 142 -24.80 -26.11 -1.16
CA HIS A 142 -26.18 -25.83 -1.44
C HIS A 142 -26.40 -24.32 -1.58
N TYR A 143 -26.72 -23.80 -2.77
CA TYR A 143 -27.03 -22.41 -3.00
C TYR A 143 -28.36 -22.03 -2.36
N THR A 144 -28.33 -21.60 -1.11
CA THR A 144 -29.50 -21.15 -0.34
C THR A 144 -29.30 -19.69 0.03
N TRP A 145 -30.40 -18.91 0.02
CA TRP A 145 -30.32 -17.51 0.42
C TRP A 145 -29.74 -17.31 1.84
N TYR A 146 -29.97 -18.26 2.71
CA TYR A 146 -29.41 -18.28 4.06
C TYR A 146 -27.87 -18.33 4.04
N ASN A 147 -27.27 -19.19 3.24
CA ASN A 147 -25.81 -19.30 3.11
C ASN A 147 -25.22 -18.02 2.52
N VAL A 148 -25.90 -17.36 1.60
CA VAL A 148 -25.49 -16.05 1.07
C VAL A 148 -25.48 -15.00 2.17
N VAL A 149 -26.55 -14.90 2.98
CA VAL A 149 -26.62 -13.93 4.09
C VAL A 149 -25.57 -14.19 5.15
N VAL A 150 -25.35 -15.45 5.54
CA VAL A 150 -24.29 -15.82 6.50
C VAL A 150 -22.92 -15.42 5.97
N CYS A 151 -22.65 -15.70 4.68
CA CYS A 151 -21.41 -15.33 4.03
C CYS A 151 -21.20 -13.80 4.03
N VAL A 152 -22.22 -13.02 3.65
CA VAL A 152 -22.18 -11.54 3.62
C VAL A 152 -21.88 -10.98 5.00
N ILE A 153 -22.59 -11.45 6.02
CA ILE A 153 -22.40 -10.97 7.41
C ILE A 153 -20.98 -11.33 7.88
N THR A 154 -20.54 -12.55 7.63
CA THR A 154 -19.22 -13.04 8.07
C THR A 154 -18.08 -12.24 7.43
N LEU A 155 -18.11 -12.05 6.12
CA LEU A 155 -17.08 -11.29 5.40
C LEU A 155 -17.07 -9.81 5.80
N THR A 156 -18.26 -9.21 5.98
CA THR A 156 -18.37 -7.80 6.43
C THR A 156 -17.83 -7.63 7.85
N ALA A 157 -18.19 -8.56 8.75
CA ALA A 157 -17.69 -8.55 10.12
C ALA A 157 -16.16 -8.75 10.17
N GLY A 158 -15.63 -9.65 9.33
CA GLY A 158 -14.18 -9.88 9.20
C GLY A 158 -13.42 -8.64 8.74
N SER A 159 -13.93 -7.92 7.74
CA SER A 159 -13.32 -6.68 7.26
C SER A 159 -13.40 -5.56 8.31
N ALA A 160 -14.54 -5.39 8.99
CA ALA A 160 -14.69 -4.43 10.09
C ALA A 160 -13.76 -4.76 11.26
N PHE A 161 -13.59 -6.05 11.59
CA PHE A 161 -12.63 -6.49 12.60
C PHE A 161 -11.18 -6.16 12.22
N LEU A 162 -10.77 -6.41 10.99
CA LEU A 162 -9.42 -6.05 10.51
C LEU A 162 -9.17 -4.54 10.55
N MET A 163 -10.15 -3.73 10.16
CA MET A 163 -10.07 -2.27 10.30
C MET A 163 -9.84 -1.89 11.76
N TRP A 164 -10.62 -2.43 12.69
CA TRP A 164 -10.47 -2.17 14.12
C TRP A 164 -9.09 -2.61 14.64
N VAL A 165 -8.59 -3.80 14.25
CA VAL A 165 -7.25 -4.26 14.62
C VAL A 165 -6.18 -3.32 14.09
N GLY A 166 -6.26 -2.87 12.84
CA GLY A 166 -5.33 -1.91 12.26
C GLY A 166 -5.29 -0.58 13.02
N GLU A 167 -6.43 -0.06 13.43
CA GLU A 167 -6.51 1.15 14.26
C GLU A 167 -5.90 0.92 15.65
N ARG A 168 -6.16 -0.23 16.28
CA ARG A 168 -5.57 -0.57 17.58
C ARG A 168 -4.05 -0.72 17.51
N ILE A 169 -3.52 -1.27 16.43
CA ILE A 169 -2.07 -1.31 16.22
C ILE A 169 -1.51 0.12 16.06
N THR A 170 -2.21 1.00 15.35
CA THR A 170 -1.78 2.41 15.20
C THR A 170 -1.75 3.15 16.55
N GLU A 171 -2.76 2.94 17.41
CA GLU A 171 -2.86 3.61 18.72
C GLU A 171 -1.88 3.03 19.75
N LYS A 172 -1.88 1.70 19.92
CA LYS A 172 -1.18 1.00 21.01
C LYS A 172 0.08 0.27 20.57
N GLY A 173 0.29 0.09 19.29
CA GLY A 173 1.41 -0.62 18.70
C GLY A 173 2.50 0.30 18.15
N VAL A 174 3.12 -0.15 17.07
CA VAL A 174 4.22 0.53 16.38
C VAL A 174 3.88 0.73 14.90
N GLY A 175 4.12 1.94 14.41
CA GLY A 175 3.89 2.31 13.01
C GLY A 175 2.42 2.52 12.67
N ASN A 176 2.11 2.58 11.37
CA ASN A 176 0.75 2.61 10.86
C ASN A 176 0.20 1.19 10.83
N GLY A 177 -0.80 0.88 11.66
CA GLY A 177 -1.31 -0.48 11.83
C GLY A 177 -1.87 -1.08 10.54
N ILE A 178 -2.53 -0.29 9.71
CA ILE A 178 -3.07 -0.76 8.42
C ILE A 178 -1.94 -1.17 7.48
N SER A 179 -0.90 -0.34 7.38
CA SER A 179 0.29 -0.66 6.59
C SER A 179 1.01 -1.90 7.12
N VAL A 180 1.10 -2.05 8.45
CA VAL A 180 1.71 -3.22 9.09
C VAL A 180 0.92 -4.50 8.80
N VAL A 181 -0.41 -4.45 8.79
CA VAL A 181 -1.25 -5.60 8.42
C VAL A 181 -1.07 -5.97 6.95
N LEU A 182 -1.02 -4.97 6.04
CA LEU A 182 -0.71 -5.23 4.63
C LEU A 182 0.67 -5.88 4.45
N LEU A 183 1.68 -5.33 5.12
CA LEU A 183 3.03 -5.90 5.12
C LEU A 183 3.02 -7.37 5.56
N TYR A 184 2.33 -7.67 6.65
CA TYR A 184 2.23 -9.01 7.19
C TYR A 184 1.54 -9.97 6.22
N ASN A 185 0.44 -9.56 5.60
CA ASN A 185 -0.27 -10.35 4.60
C ASN A 185 0.65 -10.69 3.41
N ILE A 186 1.38 -9.71 2.90
CA ILE A 186 2.31 -9.92 1.78
C ILE A 186 3.44 -10.88 2.18
N ILE A 187 4.05 -10.68 3.36
CA ILE A 187 5.15 -11.53 3.84
C ILE A 187 4.66 -12.97 4.06
N SER A 188 3.43 -13.17 4.49
CA SER A 188 2.89 -14.51 4.75
C SER A 188 2.80 -15.39 3.50
N ARG A 189 2.82 -14.80 2.31
CA ARG A 189 2.82 -15.53 1.03
C ARG A 189 4.20 -15.78 0.43
N LEU A 190 5.25 -15.18 0.98
CA LEU A 190 6.62 -15.39 0.47
C LEU A 190 7.05 -16.86 0.40
N PRO A 191 6.69 -17.74 1.36
CA PRO A 191 7.01 -19.17 1.26
C PRO A 191 6.36 -19.84 0.05
N ASP A 192 5.07 -19.54 -0.23
CA ASP A 192 4.33 -20.11 -1.36
C ASP A 192 4.91 -19.64 -2.69
N ASP A 193 5.27 -18.36 -2.76
CA ASP A 193 5.95 -17.78 -3.92
C ASP A 193 7.30 -18.43 -4.17
N ALA A 194 8.08 -18.74 -3.13
CA ALA A 194 9.36 -19.43 -3.24
C ALA A 194 9.18 -20.85 -3.78
N ILE A 195 8.14 -21.58 -3.36
CA ILE A 195 7.78 -22.90 -3.89
C ILE A 195 7.42 -22.79 -5.37
N THR A 196 6.60 -21.80 -5.74
CA THR A 196 6.20 -21.56 -7.14
C THR A 196 7.42 -21.29 -8.05
N ILE A 197 8.40 -20.51 -7.57
CA ILE A 197 9.66 -20.28 -8.30
C ILE A 197 10.43 -21.57 -8.46
N TYR A 198 10.54 -22.37 -7.40
CA TYR A 198 11.24 -23.65 -7.46
C TYR A 198 10.59 -24.60 -8.48
N GLU A 199 9.29 -24.75 -8.44
CA GLU A 199 8.54 -25.62 -9.35
C GLU A 199 8.63 -25.16 -10.81
N THR A 200 8.51 -23.85 -11.05
CA THR A 200 8.50 -23.28 -12.40
C THR A 200 9.89 -23.29 -13.06
N PHE A 201 10.95 -22.97 -12.30
CA PHE A 201 12.25 -22.73 -12.88
C PHE A 201 13.31 -23.78 -12.56
N MET A 202 13.20 -24.47 -11.43
CA MET A 202 14.24 -25.34 -10.92
C MET A 202 13.90 -26.82 -11.07
N SER A 203 12.60 -27.18 -11.02
CA SER A 203 12.15 -28.57 -11.11
C SER A 203 12.61 -29.24 -12.40
N GLY A 204 13.21 -30.41 -12.28
CA GLY A 204 13.69 -31.20 -13.44
C GLY A 204 14.99 -30.71 -14.10
N ARG A 205 15.67 -29.69 -13.57
CA ARG A 205 16.95 -29.18 -14.11
C ARG A 205 18.15 -29.68 -13.30
N SER A 206 19.33 -29.61 -13.89
CA SER A 206 20.57 -29.97 -13.19
C SER A 206 20.86 -29.01 -12.03
N ILE A 207 21.51 -29.50 -10.96
CA ILE A 207 21.83 -28.72 -9.75
C ILE A 207 22.57 -27.42 -10.07
N ALA A 208 23.51 -27.46 -11.03
CA ALA A 208 24.25 -26.25 -11.45
C ALA A 208 23.34 -25.16 -12.02
N VAL A 209 22.34 -25.54 -12.83
CA VAL A 209 21.33 -24.61 -13.40
C VAL A 209 20.40 -24.10 -12.33
N GLN A 210 19.99 -24.92 -11.36
CA GLN A 210 19.17 -24.51 -10.23
C GLN A 210 19.87 -23.43 -9.39
N ILE A 211 21.15 -23.61 -9.07
CA ILE A 211 21.94 -22.63 -8.32
C ILE A 211 22.08 -21.33 -9.12
N LEU A 212 22.33 -21.39 -10.41
CA LEU A 212 22.45 -20.20 -11.25
C LEU A 212 21.14 -19.40 -11.28
N ILE A 213 20.01 -20.07 -11.43
CA ILE A 213 18.68 -19.43 -11.39
C ILE A 213 18.41 -18.81 -10.01
N ALA A 214 18.72 -19.53 -8.92
CA ALA A 214 18.55 -19.01 -7.56
C ALA A 214 19.36 -17.73 -7.34
N VAL A 215 20.63 -17.74 -7.73
CA VAL A 215 21.50 -16.54 -7.63
C VAL A 215 20.96 -15.39 -8.47
N PHE A 216 20.48 -15.66 -9.68
CA PHE A 216 19.92 -14.65 -10.57
C PHE A 216 18.64 -14.02 -9.99
N VAL A 217 17.71 -14.83 -9.46
CA VAL A 217 16.47 -14.35 -8.82
C VAL A 217 16.79 -13.51 -7.58
N ILE A 218 17.69 -13.97 -6.72
CA ILE A 218 18.13 -13.22 -5.53
C ILE A 218 18.79 -11.90 -5.94
N ALA A 219 19.63 -11.90 -6.96
CA ALA A 219 20.29 -10.68 -7.45
C ALA A 219 19.27 -9.63 -7.94
N ILE A 220 18.24 -10.06 -8.70
CA ILE A 220 17.15 -9.18 -9.15
C ILE A 220 16.38 -8.63 -7.95
N LEU A 221 16.00 -9.47 -7.00
CA LEU A 221 15.29 -9.05 -5.79
C LEU A 221 16.09 -8.02 -5.00
N LEU A 222 17.38 -8.26 -4.79
CA LEU A 222 18.26 -7.31 -4.10
C LEU A 222 18.42 -6.00 -4.88
N ALA A 223 18.47 -6.04 -6.20
CA ALA A 223 18.53 -4.84 -7.03
C ALA A 223 17.24 -4.00 -6.91
N ILE A 224 16.07 -4.63 -6.96
CA ILE A 224 14.77 -3.95 -6.79
C ILE A 224 14.68 -3.36 -5.37
N LEU A 225 15.01 -4.15 -4.35
CA LEU A 225 15.02 -3.69 -2.96
C LEU A 225 15.98 -2.49 -2.78
N GLY A 226 17.19 -2.59 -3.28
CA GLY A 226 18.19 -1.52 -3.20
C GLY A 226 17.72 -0.23 -3.88
N PHE A 227 17.15 -0.33 -5.08
CA PHE A 227 16.60 0.81 -5.81
C PHE A 227 15.39 1.43 -5.09
N THR A 228 14.51 0.59 -4.53
CA THR A 228 13.36 1.06 -3.74
C THR A 228 13.80 1.80 -2.47
N VAL A 229 14.80 1.27 -1.76
CA VAL A 229 15.37 1.93 -0.58
C VAL A 229 16.00 3.27 -0.96
N LEU A 230 16.78 3.32 -2.05
CA LEU A 230 17.39 4.57 -2.54
C LEU A 230 16.34 5.62 -2.87
N LEU A 231 15.27 5.25 -3.59
CA LEU A 231 14.20 6.17 -3.96
C LEU A 231 13.46 6.74 -2.73
N ASN A 232 13.20 5.91 -1.72
CA ASN A 232 12.48 6.32 -0.51
C ASN A 232 13.34 7.02 0.54
N ALA A 233 14.65 6.78 0.51
CA ALA A 233 15.61 7.47 1.36
C ALA A 233 16.08 8.79 0.74
N ALA A 234 15.93 8.96 -0.58
CA ALA A 234 16.36 10.18 -1.27
C ALA A 234 15.56 11.39 -0.79
N GLU A 235 16.27 12.43 -0.36
CA GLU A 235 15.71 13.69 0.11
C GLU A 235 16.43 14.88 -0.49
N ARG A 236 15.68 15.92 -0.83
CA ARG A 236 16.23 17.24 -1.19
C ARG A 236 16.33 18.08 0.06
N ARG A 237 17.53 18.45 0.47
CA ARG A 237 17.80 19.30 1.64
C ARG A 237 17.74 20.76 1.21
N ILE A 238 16.77 21.51 1.73
CA ILE A 238 16.61 22.95 1.49
C ILE A 238 17.29 23.69 2.63
N PRO A 239 18.28 24.55 2.38
CA PRO A 239 18.90 25.36 3.44
C PRO A 239 17.89 26.38 3.96
N VAL A 240 17.66 26.40 5.26
CA VAL A 240 16.81 27.36 5.97
C VAL A 240 17.65 28.08 7.01
N GLN A 241 17.61 29.40 6.99
CA GLN A 241 18.27 30.24 7.99
C GLN A 241 17.23 30.87 8.89
N TYR A 242 17.45 30.79 10.19
CA TYR A 242 16.63 31.49 11.17
C TYR A 242 17.31 32.76 11.63
N ALA A 243 16.54 33.84 11.77
CA ALA A 243 17.04 35.12 12.24
C ALA A 243 17.63 34.98 13.65
N GLN A 244 18.79 35.62 13.90
CA GLN A 244 19.39 35.69 15.23
C GLN A 244 18.54 36.59 16.11
N LYS A 245 18.12 36.11 17.28
CA LYS A 245 17.54 36.94 18.32
C LYS A 245 18.67 37.34 19.27
N VAL A 246 18.88 38.65 19.44
CA VAL A 246 19.81 39.20 20.45
C VAL A 246 19.01 39.38 21.73
N GLN A 247 19.36 38.64 22.78
CA GLN A 247 18.80 38.78 24.11
C GLN A 247 19.87 39.31 25.06
N GLY A 248 19.86 40.61 25.26
CA GLY A 248 20.92 41.33 26.03
C GLY A 248 22.26 41.33 25.26
N ARG A 249 23.37 41.00 25.94
CA ARG A 249 24.70 40.88 25.34
C ARG A 249 25.02 39.55 24.66
N ARG A 250 24.11 38.58 24.67
CA ARG A 250 24.30 37.25 24.06
C ARG A 250 23.44 37.12 22.82
N SER A 251 24.09 36.76 21.72
CA SER A 251 23.39 36.33 20.49
C SER A 251 22.89 34.89 20.68
N VAL A 252 21.56 34.70 20.73
CA VAL A 252 20.93 33.40 20.85
C VAL A 252 20.20 33.12 19.54
N GLY A 253 20.52 32.00 18.88
CA GLY A 253 19.96 31.62 17.61
C GLY A 253 20.89 31.89 16.41
N GLY A 254 20.41 31.74 15.20
CA GLY A 254 21.25 31.86 13.99
C GLY A 254 21.83 30.51 13.58
N ARG A 255 21.07 29.43 13.78
CA ARG A 255 21.39 28.12 13.20
C ARG A 255 20.92 28.07 11.78
N SER A 256 21.81 27.79 10.85
CA SER A 256 21.45 27.29 9.54
C SER A 256 21.04 25.82 9.71
N THR A 257 19.83 25.49 9.31
CA THR A 257 19.32 24.12 9.32
C THR A 257 18.85 23.75 7.93
N TYR A 258 18.51 22.50 7.72
CA TYR A 258 17.98 22.02 6.46
C TYR A 258 16.56 21.52 6.67
N SER A 259 15.65 21.87 5.75
CA SER A 259 14.34 21.26 5.64
C SER A 259 14.42 20.11 4.62
N PRO A 260 14.36 18.84 5.05
CA PRO A 260 14.40 17.72 4.12
C PRO A 260 13.03 17.54 3.44
N VAL A 261 13.02 17.49 2.11
CA VAL A 261 11.84 17.12 1.31
C VAL A 261 12.14 15.82 0.60
N LYS A 262 11.34 14.80 0.82
CA LYS A 262 11.52 13.49 0.20
C LYS A 262 11.27 13.58 -1.31
N VAL A 263 12.08 12.86 -2.11
CA VAL A 263 11.86 12.72 -3.56
C VAL A 263 10.56 11.97 -3.82
N ASN A 264 10.33 10.88 -3.09
CA ASN A 264 9.07 10.16 -3.13
C ASN A 264 8.17 10.62 -1.96
N THR A 265 7.55 11.79 -2.09
CA THR A 265 6.64 12.35 -1.07
C THR A 265 5.33 11.58 -1.02
N ALA A 266 4.84 11.10 -2.16
CA ALA A 266 3.60 10.33 -2.28
C ALA A 266 3.72 8.89 -1.75
N ASN A 267 4.95 8.43 -1.50
CA ASN A 267 5.24 7.10 -0.97
C ASN A 267 4.73 5.97 -1.90
N VAL A 268 4.02 4.98 -1.36
CA VAL A 268 3.47 3.85 -2.11
C VAL A 268 2.03 4.09 -2.61
N MET A 269 1.36 5.13 -2.13
CA MET A 269 -0.06 5.38 -2.40
C MET A 269 -0.42 5.48 -3.88
N PRO A 270 0.33 6.17 -4.74
CA PRO A 270 0.02 6.22 -6.18
C PRO A 270 -0.04 4.84 -6.84
N VAL A 271 0.84 3.93 -6.41
CA VAL A 271 0.91 2.57 -6.96
C VAL A 271 -0.30 1.75 -6.54
N ILE A 272 -0.69 1.85 -5.25
CA ILE A 272 -1.87 1.16 -4.73
C ILE A 272 -3.13 1.68 -5.42
N PHE A 273 -3.27 3.00 -5.62
CA PHE A 273 -4.44 3.61 -6.24
C PHE A 273 -4.56 3.23 -7.71
N ALA A 274 -3.46 3.33 -8.47
CA ALA A 274 -3.44 2.94 -9.87
C ALA A 274 -3.78 1.45 -10.04
N SER A 275 -3.18 0.57 -9.23
CA SER A 275 -3.46 -0.87 -9.27
C SER A 275 -4.92 -1.19 -8.88
N SER A 276 -5.44 -0.56 -7.83
CA SER A 276 -6.82 -0.76 -7.38
C SER A 276 -7.84 -0.32 -8.45
N LEU A 277 -7.60 0.84 -9.07
CA LEU A 277 -8.48 1.36 -10.12
C LEU A 277 -8.47 0.46 -11.37
N MET A 278 -7.29 -0.05 -11.75
CA MET A 278 -7.16 -0.99 -12.88
C MET A 278 -7.79 -2.35 -12.61
N SER A 279 -7.75 -2.84 -11.37
CA SER A 279 -8.32 -4.13 -10.98
C SER A 279 -9.84 -4.08 -10.78
N MET A 280 -10.42 -2.91 -10.47
CA MET A 280 -11.85 -2.75 -10.17
C MET A 280 -12.79 -3.27 -11.27
N PRO A 281 -12.60 -2.96 -12.57
CA PRO A 281 -13.47 -3.46 -13.63
C PRO A 281 -13.44 -5.00 -13.75
N GLN A 282 -12.27 -5.61 -13.49
CA GLN A 282 -12.11 -7.07 -13.53
C GLN A 282 -12.86 -7.72 -12.37
N ILE A 283 -12.73 -7.17 -11.16
CA ILE A 283 -13.43 -7.66 -9.97
C ILE A 283 -14.94 -7.56 -10.18
N ILE A 284 -15.42 -6.41 -10.66
CA ILE A 284 -16.85 -6.21 -10.96
C ILE A 284 -17.31 -7.18 -12.05
N GLY A 285 -16.57 -7.34 -13.14
CA GLY A 285 -16.90 -8.26 -14.23
C GLY A 285 -17.01 -9.71 -13.76
N SER A 286 -16.09 -10.15 -12.90
CA SER A 286 -16.11 -11.50 -12.32
C SER A 286 -17.35 -11.75 -11.46
N PHE A 287 -17.87 -10.74 -10.75
CA PHE A 287 -19.13 -10.86 -9.99
C PHE A 287 -20.36 -11.09 -10.88
N PHE A 288 -20.31 -10.62 -12.13
CA PHE A 288 -21.35 -10.89 -13.11
C PHE A 288 -21.13 -12.18 -13.93
N GLY A 289 -20.14 -12.99 -13.54
CA GLY A 289 -19.76 -14.21 -14.25
C GLY A 289 -19.06 -13.96 -15.58
N TYR A 290 -18.59 -12.74 -15.82
CA TYR A 290 -17.79 -12.40 -17.00
C TYR A 290 -16.39 -12.98 -16.85
N GLN A 291 -16.11 -14.03 -17.62
CA GLN A 291 -14.74 -14.50 -17.80
C GLN A 291 -14.03 -13.62 -18.84
N ILE A 292 -12.71 -13.47 -18.70
CA ILE A 292 -11.90 -12.71 -19.66
C ILE A 292 -11.81 -13.54 -20.96
N ASP A 293 -12.84 -13.40 -21.80
CA ASP A 293 -12.85 -14.00 -23.12
C ASP A 293 -12.27 -12.99 -24.14
N VAL A 294 -11.08 -13.30 -24.63
CA VAL A 294 -10.33 -12.45 -25.56
C VAL A 294 -11.02 -12.29 -26.92
N THR A 295 -12.08 -13.06 -27.19
CA THR A 295 -12.85 -12.97 -28.43
C THR A 295 -13.86 -11.82 -28.39
N THR A 296 -14.42 -11.49 -27.22
CA THR A 296 -15.39 -10.41 -27.03
C THR A 296 -14.74 -9.05 -26.80
N ILE A 297 -15.40 -7.97 -27.22
CA ILE A 297 -14.91 -6.59 -27.04
C ILE A 297 -14.73 -6.29 -25.54
N GLY A 298 -15.69 -6.69 -24.71
CA GLY A 298 -15.61 -6.54 -23.25
C GLY A 298 -14.43 -7.28 -22.63
N GLY A 299 -14.20 -8.54 -23.06
CA GLY A 299 -13.06 -9.34 -22.62
C GLY A 299 -11.72 -8.75 -23.05
N LYS A 300 -11.63 -8.15 -24.26
CA LYS A 300 -10.43 -7.44 -24.70
C LYS A 300 -10.12 -6.22 -23.81
N ILE A 301 -11.13 -5.42 -23.45
CA ILE A 301 -10.95 -4.27 -22.55
C ILE A 301 -10.49 -4.75 -21.16
N MET A 302 -11.10 -5.81 -20.62
CA MET A 302 -10.70 -6.38 -19.34
C MET A 302 -9.27 -6.94 -19.39
N ALA A 303 -8.88 -7.60 -20.48
CA ALA A 303 -7.51 -8.08 -20.68
C ALA A 303 -6.50 -6.92 -20.77
N MET A 304 -6.83 -5.80 -21.39
CA MET A 304 -5.99 -4.59 -21.41
C MET A 304 -5.77 -4.01 -20.01
N LEU A 305 -6.77 -4.10 -19.14
CA LEU A 305 -6.68 -3.60 -17.76
C LEU A 305 -5.95 -4.58 -16.81
N SER A 306 -5.76 -5.83 -17.22
CA SER A 306 -5.08 -6.85 -16.43
C SER A 306 -3.58 -6.86 -16.67
N SER A 307 -2.79 -6.68 -15.60
CA SER A 307 -1.33 -6.75 -15.65
C SER A 307 -0.79 -8.08 -16.14
N ASN A 308 -1.56 -9.17 -16.01
CA ASN A 308 -1.17 -10.51 -16.42
C ASN A 308 -1.11 -10.71 -17.95
N TYR A 309 -1.75 -9.83 -18.71
CA TYR A 309 -1.74 -9.88 -20.18
C TYR A 309 -0.73 -8.89 -20.81
N TRP A 310 -0.09 -8.03 -20.00
CA TRP A 310 0.90 -7.09 -20.49
C TRP A 310 2.22 -7.81 -20.81
N PHE A 311 2.95 -7.26 -21.76
CA PHE A 311 4.26 -7.80 -22.22
C PHE A 311 4.24 -9.25 -22.67
N ARG A 312 3.08 -9.82 -23.04
CA ARG A 312 3.05 -11.14 -23.70
C ARG A 312 3.36 -10.98 -25.19
N PRO A 313 4.39 -11.69 -25.73
CA PRO A 313 4.76 -11.58 -27.14
C PRO A 313 3.64 -11.95 -28.12
N SER A 314 2.71 -12.82 -27.70
CA SER A 314 1.55 -13.27 -28.49
C SER A 314 0.44 -12.21 -28.59
N LEU A 315 0.40 -11.19 -27.72
CA LEU A 315 -0.70 -10.27 -27.57
C LEU A 315 -0.23 -8.79 -27.35
N PRO A 316 0.52 -8.21 -28.30
CA PRO A 316 1.15 -6.89 -28.10
C PRO A 316 0.16 -5.74 -27.88
N LEU A 317 -1.08 -5.87 -28.38
CA LEU A 317 -2.11 -4.84 -28.27
C LEU A 317 -2.51 -4.57 -26.79
N TYR A 318 -2.42 -5.57 -25.92
CA TYR A 318 -2.79 -5.42 -24.51
C TYR A 318 -1.76 -4.64 -23.69
N SER A 319 -0.56 -4.41 -24.24
CA SER A 319 0.45 -3.53 -23.63
C SER A 319 0.01 -2.06 -23.54
N ILE A 320 -1.09 -1.66 -24.20
CA ILE A 320 -1.73 -0.33 -24.02
C ILE A 320 -2.12 -0.12 -22.54
N GLY A 321 -2.49 -1.18 -21.82
CA GLY A 321 -2.77 -1.12 -20.38
C GLY A 321 -1.60 -0.57 -19.56
N VAL A 322 -0.37 -0.82 -19.97
CA VAL A 322 0.83 -0.25 -19.33
C VAL A 322 0.84 1.27 -19.42
N VAL A 323 0.48 1.82 -20.57
CA VAL A 323 0.44 3.28 -20.79
C VAL A 323 -0.61 3.90 -19.87
N ILE A 324 -1.79 3.28 -19.77
CA ILE A 324 -2.85 3.72 -18.87
C ILE A 324 -2.38 3.63 -17.41
N TYR A 325 -1.73 2.54 -17.02
CA TYR A 325 -1.20 2.36 -15.67
C TYR A 325 -0.16 3.42 -15.30
N VAL A 326 0.80 3.70 -16.20
CA VAL A 326 1.82 4.73 -16.00
C VAL A 326 1.19 6.12 -15.91
N ALA A 327 0.23 6.44 -16.77
CA ALA A 327 -0.50 7.69 -16.72
C ALA A 327 -1.23 7.87 -15.38
N LEU A 328 -1.95 6.84 -14.93
CA LEU A 328 -2.62 6.85 -13.63
C LEU A 328 -1.63 7.01 -12.47
N LEU A 329 -0.49 6.31 -12.51
CA LEU A 329 0.54 6.41 -11.50
C LEU A 329 1.09 7.83 -11.38
N ILE A 330 1.37 8.48 -12.50
CA ILE A 330 1.84 9.88 -12.54
C ILE A 330 0.74 10.81 -12.00
N ILE A 331 -0.51 10.66 -12.46
CA ILE A 331 -1.64 11.48 -12.00
C ILE A 331 -1.81 11.35 -10.47
N PHE A 332 -1.81 10.13 -9.95
CA PHE A 332 -1.94 9.92 -8.51
C PHE A 332 -0.71 10.38 -7.72
N ALA A 333 0.50 10.33 -8.29
CA ALA A 333 1.68 10.88 -7.65
C ALA A 333 1.57 12.40 -7.46
N TYR A 334 1.14 13.12 -8.48
CA TYR A 334 0.86 14.55 -8.38
C TYR A 334 -0.25 14.84 -7.39
N PHE A 335 -1.36 14.14 -7.54
CA PHE A 335 -2.54 14.29 -6.70
C PHE A 335 -2.22 14.08 -5.21
N TYR A 336 -1.59 12.96 -4.87
CA TYR A 336 -1.29 12.64 -3.48
C TYR A 336 -0.25 13.58 -2.86
N THR A 337 0.74 14.00 -3.64
CA THR A 337 1.73 14.97 -3.17
C THR A 337 1.11 16.32 -2.89
N SER A 338 0.16 16.79 -3.72
CA SER A 338 -0.53 18.07 -3.52
C SER A 338 -1.37 18.09 -2.23
N ILE A 339 -1.91 16.93 -1.83
CA ILE A 339 -2.65 16.79 -0.56
C ILE A 339 -1.70 16.74 0.65
N SER A 340 -0.60 15.98 0.50
CA SER A 340 0.32 15.70 1.61
C SER A 340 1.24 16.86 1.93
N PHE A 341 1.50 17.72 0.98
CA PHE A 341 2.45 18.82 1.10
C PHE A 341 1.81 20.13 0.64
N ASN A 342 1.54 21.03 1.58
CA ASN A 342 0.99 22.36 1.30
C ASN A 342 2.10 23.41 1.33
N PRO A 343 2.58 23.89 0.16
CA PRO A 343 3.67 24.86 0.10
C PRO A 343 3.34 26.20 0.77
N LEU A 344 2.08 26.63 0.72
CA LEU A 344 1.62 27.88 1.34
C LEU A 344 1.74 27.81 2.86
N GLU A 345 1.22 26.73 3.47
CA GLU A 345 1.26 26.55 4.91
C GLU A 345 2.69 26.43 5.43
N ILE A 346 3.57 25.75 4.70
CA ILE A 346 4.98 25.62 5.06
C ILE A 346 5.67 26.97 4.97
N ALA A 347 5.46 27.75 3.92
CA ALA A 347 6.03 29.08 3.76
C ALA A 347 5.57 30.05 4.85
N ASP A 348 4.29 30.00 5.25
CA ASP A 348 3.73 30.79 6.33
C ASP A 348 4.29 30.39 7.70
N ASN A 349 4.40 29.09 7.97
CA ASN A 349 5.00 28.57 9.18
C ASN A 349 6.49 28.94 9.30
N MET A 350 7.23 28.88 8.19
CA MET A 350 8.63 29.37 8.13
C MET A 350 8.69 30.86 8.43
N LYS A 351 7.81 31.67 7.82
CA LYS A 351 7.75 33.11 8.06
C LYS A 351 7.43 33.43 9.54
N LYS A 352 6.45 32.75 10.13
CA LYS A 352 6.07 32.91 11.54
C LYS A 352 7.18 32.56 12.51
N SER A 353 7.99 31.55 12.19
CA SER A 353 9.15 31.13 12.99
C SER A 353 10.43 31.93 12.71
N GLY A 354 10.37 32.96 11.86
CA GLY A 354 11.52 33.78 11.50
C GLY A 354 12.56 33.07 10.62
N GLY A 355 12.15 31.98 9.96
CA GLY A 355 12.97 31.23 9.01
C GLY A 355 12.81 31.77 7.60
N PHE A 356 13.89 31.75 6.82
CA PHE A 356 13.86 32.10 5.40
C PHE A 356 14.84 31.23 4.60
N ILE A 357 14.56 31.09 3.32
CA ILE A 357 15.44 30.39 2.38
C ILE A 357 16.42 31.44 1.81
N PRO A 358 17.74 31.21 1.86
CA PRO A 358 18.72 32.16 1.30
C PRO A 358 18.41 32.43 -0.19
N GLY A 359 18.32 33.71 -0.55
CA GLY A 359 18.04 34.14 -1.91
C GLY A 359 16.55 34.21 -2.30
N VAL A 360 15.63 33.83 -1.40
CA VAL A 360 14.17 33.86 -1.65
C VAL A 360 13.48 34.73 -0.59
N ARG A 361 12.63 35.67 -1.01
CA ARG A 361 11.88 36.53 -0.08
C ARG A 361 10.84 35.68 0.70
N PRO A 362 10.71 35.89 2.03
CA PRO A 362 9.68 35.20 2.83
C PRO A 362 8.27 35.50 2.35
N GLY A 363 7.37 34.49 2.43
CA GLY A 363 5.97 34.57 2.03
C GLY A 363 5.69 33.94 0.67
N LYS A 364 4.89 34.58 -0.19
CA LYS A 364 4.48 34.05 -1.50
C LYS A 364 5.63 33.57 -2.40
N PRO A 365 6.76 34.30 -2.54
CA PRO A 365 7.89 33.82 -3.33
C PRO A 365 8.51 32.52 -2.79
N THR A 366 8.49 32.31 -1.47
CA THR A 366 8.93 31.05 -0.84
C THR A 366 7.98 29.89 -1.19
N SER A 367 6.67 30.15 -1.17
CA SER A 367 5.67 29.16 -1.60
C SER A 367 5.83 28.78 -3.06
N ASP A 368 6.02 29.77 -3.95
CA ASP A 368 6.20 29.54 -5.39
C ASP A 368 7.50 28.74 -5.66
N PHE A 369 8.58 29.04 -4.94
CA PHE A 369 9.84 28.29 -5.00
C PHE A 369 9.64 26.83 -4.58
N LEU A 370 8.97 26.61 -3.44
CA LEU A 370 8.67 25.26 -2.92
C LEU A 370 7.79 24.48 -3.90
N ASN A 371 6.78 25.11 -4.49
CA ASN A 371 5.88 24.49 -5.45
C ASN A 371 6.63 24.05 -6.72
N ASN A 372 7.45 24.93 -7.29
CA ASN A 372 8.28 24.60 -8.45
C ASN A 372 9.23 23.45 -8.17
N MET A 373 9.88 23.46 -7.01
CA MET A 373 10.78 22.40 -6.60
C MET A 373 10.04 21.08 -6.44
N LEU A 374 8.85 21.10 -5.81
CA LEU A 374 8.01 19.90 -5.64
C LEU A 374 7.63 19.27 -6.97
N ASN A 375 7.21 20.09 -7.95
CA ASN A 375 6.84 19.58 -9.26
C ASN A 375 7.97 18.79 -9.92
N HIS A 376 9.21 19.25 -9.81
CA HIS A 376 10.37 18.50 -10.31
C HIS A 376 10.62 17.21 -9.51
N LEU A 377 10.49 17.26 -8.17
CA LEU A 377 10.66 16.08 -7.32
C LEU A 377 9.58 15.02 -7.58
N ILE A 378 8.32 15.45 -7.82
CA ILE A 378 7.22 14.55 -8.13
C ILE A 378 7.50 13.77 -9.41
N ILE A 379 7.99 14.44 -10.48
CA ILE A 379 8.33 13.77 -11.74
C ILE A 379 9.41 12.71 -11.50
N ILE A 380 10.50 13.07 -10.80
CA ILE A 380 11.60 12.15 -10.51
C ILE A 380 11.07 10.96 -9.68
N GLY A 381 10.28 11.22 -8.64
CA GLY A 381 9.66 10.21 -7.80
C GLY A 381 8.71 9.30 -8.58
N ALA A 382 7.85 9.87 -9.44
CA ALA A 382 6.90 9.13 -10.25
C ALA A 382 7.61 8.24 -11.29
N VAL A 383 8.66 8.72 -11.94
CA VAL A 383 9.49 7.90 -12.85
C VAL A 383 10.16 6.76 -12.09
N GLY A 384 10.74 7.03 -10.91
CA GLY A 384 11.34 6.01 -10.06
C GLY A 384 10.32 4.94 -9.65
N LEU A 385 9.13 5.35 -9.19
CA LEU A 385 8.04 4.43 -8.84
C LEU A 385 7.57 3.61 -10.05
N THR A 386 7.48 4.24 -11.24
CA THR A 386 7.10 3.56 -12.48
C THR A 386 8.10 2.46 -12.83
N ILE A 387 9.40 2.73 -12.74
CA ILE A 387 10.43 1.72 -12.99
C ILE A 387 10.29 0.53 -12.04
N ILE A 388 10.12 0.80 -10.74
CA ILE A 388 9.98 -0.25 -9.72
C ILE A 388 8.69 -1.05 -9.95
N ALA A 389 7.59 -0.39 -10.29
CA ALA A 389 6.30 -1.05 -10.49
C ALA A 389 6.26 -1.89 -11.78
N LEU A 390 6.87 -1.40 -12.86
CA LEU A 390 6.85 -2.09 -14.16
C LEU A 390 7.87 -3.24 -14.24
N LEU A 391 9.03 -3.13 -13.59
CA LEU A 391 10.10 -4.12 -13.72
C LEU A 391 9.61 -5.54 -13.38
N PRO A 392 8.91 -5.80 -12.27
CA PRO A 392 8.36 -7.11 -11.98
C PRO A 392 7.28 -7.57 -12.97
N ILE A 393 6.45 -6.65 -13.47
CA ILE A 393 5.40 -6.96 -14.45
C ILE A 393 6.04 -7.38 -15.79
N ILE A 394 7.11 -6.69 -16.20
CA ILE A 394 7.89 -7.06 -17.40
C ILE A 394 8.49 -8.45 -17.22
N LEU A 395 9.11 -8.73 -16.06
CA LEU A 395 9.69 -10.03 -15.77
C LEU A 395 8.61 -11.14 -15.80
N SER A 396 7.47 -10.92 -15.17
CA SER A 396 6.38 -11.89 -15.17
C SER A 396 5.84 -12.15 -16.58
N GLY A 397 5.74 -11.11 -17.42
CA GLY A 397 5.32 -11.23 -18.82
C GLY A 397 6.30 -12.01 -19.69
N ILE A 398 7.62 -11.73 -19.56
CA ILE A 398 8.68 -12.42 -20.32
C ILE A 398 8.78 -13.90 -19.92
N PHE A 399 8.75 -14.18 -18.63
CA PHE A 399 8.88 -15.54 -18.10
C PHE A 399 7.56 -16.30 -18.01
N ASN A 400 6.44 -15.66 -18.37
CA ASN A 400 5.08 -16.22 -18.34
C ASN A 400 4.68 -16.76 -16.96
N ILE A 401 5.06 -16.04 -15.88
CA ILE A 401 4.75 -16.41 -14.51
C ILE A 401 3.59 -15.55 -14.03
N THR A 402 2.45 -16.17 -13.79
CA THR A 402 1.22 -15.45 -13.42
C THR A 402 0.96 -15.41 -11.90
N ARG A 403 1.68 -16.22 -11.12
CA ARG A 403 1.34 -16.47 -9.70
C ARG A 403 2.30 -15.90 -8.66
N LEU A 404 3.24 -15.01 -9.01
CA LEU A 404 4.17 -14.46 -8.04
C LEU A 404 3.59 -13.22 -7.34
N SER A 405 3.24 -13.37 -6.09
CA SER A 405 2.64 -12.31 -5.26
C SER A 405 3.64 -11.21 -4.87
N PHE A 406 4.93 -11.55 -4.71
CA PHE A 406 5.95 -10.59 -4.30
C PHE A 406 6.58 -9.81 -5.46
N MET A 407 6.27 -10.17 -6.70
CA MET A 407 6.70 -9.40 -7.87
C MET A 407 5.66 -8.31 -8.16
N GLY A 408 6.08 -7.07 -8.16
CA GLY A 408 5.24 -5.91 -8.47
C GLY A 408 5.15 -4.93 -7.31
N THR A 409 3.96 -4.48 -7.03
CA THR A 409 3.67 -3.48 -6.00
C THR A 409 4.01 -3.94 -4.59
N SER A 410 4.00 -5.24 -4.34
CA SER A 410 4.23 -5.85 -3.02
C SER A 410 5.60 -5.53 -2.44
N LEU A 411 6.67 -5.57 -3.25
CA LEU A 411 8.02 -5.21 -2.79
C LEU A 411 8.12 -3.73 -2.38
N ILE A 412 7.46 -2.84 -3.13
CA ILE A 412 7.43 -1.42 -2.79
C ILE A 412 6.75 -1.22 -1.44
N ILE A 413 5.63 -1.92 -1.22
CA ILE A 413 4.87 -1.86 0.04
C ILE A 413 5.73 -2.36 1.19
N ILE A 414 6.38 -3.53 1.04
CA ILE A 414 7.26 -4.10 2.06
C ILE A 414 8.34 -3.09 2.49
N VAL A 415 9.09 -2.55 1.52
CA VAL A 415 10.21 -1.63 1.81
C VAL A 415 9.70 -0.35 2.48
N ASN A 416 8.64 0.24 1.95
CA ASN A 416 8.09 1.47 2.50
C ASN A 416 7.58 1.31 3.92
N VAL A 417 6.82 0.25 4.19
CA VAL A 417 6.25 0.02 5.51
C VAL A 417 7.34 -0.31 6.53
N VAL A 418 8.36 -1.09 6.14
CA VAL A 418 9.51 -1.38 7.01
C VAL A 418 10.29 -0.10 7.34
N LEU A 419 10.55 0.76 6.34
CA LEU A 419 11.26 2.03 6.56
C LEU A 419 10.44 3.00 7.43
N GLU A 420 9.13 3.10 7.19
CA GLU A 420 8.22 3.96 7.96
C GLU A 420 8.12 3.48 9.40
N THR A 421 7.96 2.18 9.61
CA THR A 421 7.90 1.58 10.94
C THR A 421 9.23 1.77 11.70
N ALA A 422 10.37 1.58 11.03
CA ALA A 422 11.68 1.82 11.63
C ALA A 422 11.86 3.28 12.05
N LYS A 423 11.48 4.25 11.18
CA LYS A 423 11.51 5.68 11.52
C LYS A 423 10.56 6.03 12.67
N SER A 424 9.39 5.40 12.73
CA SER A 424 8.44 5.56 13.85
C SER A 424 9.05 5.08 15.18
N ILE A 425 9.76 3.95 15.15
CA ILE A 425 10.47 3.43 16.33
C ILE A 425 11.58 4.41 16.76
N GLU A 426 12.42 4.86 15.82
CA GLU A 426 13.50 5.81 16.09
C GLU A 426 12.97 7.12 16.68
N SER A 427 11.93 7.69 16.11
CA SER A 427 11.29 8.90 16.61
C SER A 427 10.78 8.76 18.05
N LYS A 428 10.14 7.62 18.39
CA LYS A 428 9.68 7.34 19.75
C LYS A 428 10.84 7.12 20.73
N MET A 429 11.96 6.56 20.28
CA MET A 429 13.15 6.40 21.10
C MET A 429 13.79 7.74 21.44
N VAL A 430 13.99 8.62 20.44
CA VAL A 430 14.59 9.95 20.62
C VAL A 430 13.72 10.82 21.54
N ALA A 431 12.39 10.84 21.34
CA ALA A 431 11.47 11.60 22.18
C ALA A 431 11.65 11.26 23.68
N ARG A 432 11.86 9.99 23.99
CA ARG A 432 11.97 9.52 25.37
C ARG A 432 13.37 9.70 25.96
N GLU A 433 14.42 9.68 25.14
CA GLU A 433 15.77 10.00 25.59
C GLU A 433 15.84 11.46 26.08
N TYR A 434 15.08 12.36 25.45
CA TYR A 434 14.91 13.73 25.93
C TYR A 434 14.09 13.82 27.21
N GLU A 435 13.00 13.06 27.38
CA GLU A 435 12.21 13.04 28.62
C GLU A 435 12.99 12.50 29.83
N SER A 436 13.97 11.63 29.62
CA SER A 436 14.79 11.06 30.69
C SER A 436 15.91 12.01 31.16
N ILE A 437 16.18 13.11 30.44
CA ILE A 437 17.20 14.09 30.75
C ILE A 437 16.63 15.25 31.59
N PHE A 438 15.30 15.40 31.63
CA PHE A 438 14.57 16.36 32.46
C PHE A 438 13.81 15.64 33.60
#